data_a40cd66f3ff37199e093d0379ce4086e
#
_entry.id   a40cd66f3ff37199e093d0379ce4086e
#
_cell.length_a   1.000
_cell.length_b   1.000
_cell.length_c   1.000
_cell.angle_alpha   90.00
_cell.angle_beta   90.00
_cell.angle_gamma   90.00
#
_symmetry.space_group_name_H-M   'P 1'
#
loop_
_entity.id
_entity.type
_entity.pdbx_description
1 polymer ?
#
loop_
_entity_poly.entity_id
_entity_poly.type
_entity_poly.pdbx_seq_one_letter_code
_entity_poly.pdbx_strand_id
1 'polypeptide(L)'
;MKPLRAMLTVTSLVAGLTAAAPPPAPDTYAPAAAAAYAACWTKYSGAQTTDSRGNSSVDGGEITYDDSTNLDDALSHAVKSWSLGTIKIRKDDATSYADVEFKDTNRTDGQWRDLYGYWEHGPGTDVIWLNLANLTTTEAKRKTAAHELGHALGFCHKDPSEYATLMAPHTGDMASAPTAKDKKNYTLLWG
;
A
#
# COMPACT_ATOMS: atom_id res chain seq x y z
N MET A 1 -32.64 101.76 16.19
CA MET A 1 -33.22 100.41 16.00
C MET A 1 -32.19 99.55 15.24
N LYS A 2 -31.54 98.64 15.90
CA LYS A 2 -30.59 97.74 15.27
C LYS A 2 -31.21 96.37 15.08
N PRO A 3 -31.10 95.73 13.90
CA PRO A 3 -31.68 94.41 13.75
C PRO A 3 -30.77 93.32 14.37
N LEU A 4 -31.42 92.37 15.02
CA LEU A 4 -30.85 91.21 15.65
C LEU A 4 -30.41 90.18 14.54
N ARG A 5 -29.16 89.83 14.49
CA ARG A 5 -28.71 88.76 13.61
C ARG A 5 -28.87 87.40 14.32
N ALA A 6 -29.71 86.59 13.77
CA ALA A 6 -29.79 85.19 14.19
C ALA A 6 -28.55 84.39 13.68
N MET A 7 -27.80 83.78 14.60
CA MET A 7 -26.74 82.86 14.28
C MET A 7 -27.32 81.44 14.09
N LEU A 8 -27.29 80.91 12.88
CA LEU A 8 -27.59 79.52 12.59
C LEU A 8 -26.32 78.67 12.92
N THR A 9 -26.44 77.90 13.96
CA THR A 9 -25.40 76.83 14.23
C THR A 9 -25.74 75.60 13.39
N VAL A 10 -24.86 75.32 12.42
CA VAL A 10 -24.94 74.08 11.64
C VAL A 10 -24.22 73.04 12.41
N THR A 11 -24.94 72.04 12.95
CA THR A 11 -24.41 70.84 13.61
C THR A 11 -24.15 69.81 12.53
N SER A 12 -22.89 69.62 12.20
CA SER A 12 -22.45 68.54 11.27
C SER A 12 -22.50 67.20 11.99
N LEU A 13 -23.49 66.39 11.60
CA LEU A 13 -23.56 64.99 12.03
C LEU A 13 -22.54 64.17 11.20
N VAL A 14 -21.40 63.81 11.79
CA VAL A 14 -20.45 62.86 11.19
C VAL A 14 -20.98 61.45 11.42
N ALA A 15 -21.63 60.87 10.42
CA ALA A 15 -21.98 59.46 10.42
C ALA A 15 -20.71 58.62 10.27
N GLY A 16 -20.23 58.04 11.38
CA GLY A 16 -19.13 57.08 11.34
C GLY A 16 -19.59 55.80 10.62
N LEU A 17 -19.14 55.60 9.40
CA LEU A 17 -19.20 54.29 8.76
C LEU A 17 -18.23 53.37 9.50
N THR A 18 -18.75 52.52 10.38
CA THR A 18 -18.02 51.37 10.85
C THR A 18 -17.94 50.35 9.70
N ALA A 19 -16.82 50.29 9.01
CA ALA A 19 -16.56 49.23 8.06
C ALA A 19 -16.59 47.90 8.83
N ALA A 20 -17.56 47.05 8.54
CA ALA A 20 -17.59 45.68 9.04
C ALA A 20 -16.32 44.99 8.54
N ALA A 21 -15.58 44.34 9.46
CA ALA A 21 -14.43 43.52 9.06
C ALA A 21 -14.88 42.47 8.04
N PRO A 22 -14.12 42.24 6.96
CA PRO A 22 -14.45 41.17 6.02
C PRO A 22 -14.56 39.84 6.78
N PRO A 23 -15.50 38.95 6.39
CA PRO A 23 -15.60 37.63 6.99
C PRO A 23 -14.23 36.93 6.82
N PRO A 24 -13.77 36.12 7.80
CA PRO A 24 -12.57 35.35 7.66
C PRO A 24 -12.65 34.55 6.35
N ALA A 25 -11.57 34.58 5.57
CA ALA A 25 -11.47 33.75 4.38
C ALA A 25 -11.84 32.32 4.77
N PRO A 26 -12.60 31.57 3.94
CA PRO A 26 -12.86 30.17 4.21
C PRO A 26 -11.49 29.51 4.42
N ASP A 27 -11.35 28.83 5.57
CA ASP A 27 -10.17 28.01 5.80
C ASP A 27 -9.97 27.18 4.54
N THR A 28 -8.93 27.50 3.77
CA THR A 28 -8.48 26.62 2.72
C THR A 28 -8.08 25.33 3.44
N TYR A 29 -9.01 24.39 3.46
CA TYR A 29 -8.77 23.04 3.91
C TYR A 29 -7.61 22.56 3.05
N ALA A 30 -6.40 22.72 3.56
CA ALA A 30 -5.24 22.07 2.96
C ALA A 30 -5.65 20.59 2.92
N PRO A 31 -5.69 19.95 1.73
CA PRO A 31 -6.05 18.54 1.68
C PRO A 31 -5.15 17.87 2.69
N ALA A 32 -5.77 17.20 3.70
CA ALA A 32 -5.04 16.50 4.75
C ALA A 32 -3.98 15.72 4.02
N ALA A 33 -2.70 16.04 4.26
CA ALA A 33 -1.57 15.55 3.48
C ALA A 33 -1.82 14.07 3.28
N ALA A 34 -2.09 13.67 2.04
CA ALA A 34 -2.60 12.34 1.70
C ALA A 34 -1.71 11.38 2.45
N ALA A 35 -2.27 10.65 3.44
CA ALA A 35 -1.49 9.99 4.48
C ALA A 35 -0.45 9.14 3.77
N ALA A 36 0.81 9.56 3.85
CA ALA A 36 1.87 9.13 2.96
C ALA A 36 1.91 7.60 2.93
N TYR A 37 1.53 7.03 1.78
CA TYR A 37 1.73 5.61 1.51
C TYR A 37 3.24 5.34 1.50
N ALA A 38 3.65 4.12 1.82
CA ALA A 38 5.04 3.75 1.68
C ALA A 38 5.38 3.69 0.18
N ALA A 39 6.28 4.56 -0.27
CA ALA A 39 6.75 4.57 -1.65
C ALA A 39 7.55 3.31 -1.98
N CYS A 40 7.63 2.96 -3.25
CA CYS A 40 8.50 1.87 -3.70
C CYS A 40 9.98 2.24 -3.49
N TRP A 41 10.74 1.27 -3.00
CA TRP A 41 12.18 1.39 -2.91
C TRP A 41 12.84 1.00 -4.23
N THR A 42 13.10 1.98 -5.08
CA THR A 42 13.57 1.77 -6.46
C THR A 42 14.87 0.97 -6.56
N LYS A 43 15.70 0.97 -5.50
CA LYS A 43 16.91 0.15 -5.44
C LYS A 43 16.61 -1.36 -5.60
N TYR A 44 15.45 -1.82 -5.13
CA TYR A 44 15.04 -3.25 -5.17
C TYR A 44 13.78 -3.50 -5.98
N SER A 45 13.06 -2.46 -6.37
CA SER A 45 11.83 -2.60 -7.16
C SER A 45 12.04 -2.34 -8.66
N GLY A 46 13.30 -2.14 -9.08
CA GLY A 46 13.62 -1.85 -10.47
C GLY A 46 12.91 -0.58 -10.97
N ALA A 47 12.19 -0.70 -12.08
CA ALA A 47 11.43 0.43 -12.66
C ALA A 47 10.10 0.70 -11.93
N GLN A 48 9.66 -0.14 -11.02
CA GLN A 48 8.41 0.05 -10.30
C GLN A 48 8.54 1.16 -9.24
N THR A 49 7.87 2.28 -9.45
CA THR A 49 7.90 3.46 -8.57
C THR A 49 6.68 3.58 -7.67
N THR A 50 5.62 2.82 -7.97
CA THR A 50 4.36 2.79 -7.20
C THR A 50 3.80 1.37 -7.17
N ASP A 51 2.98 1.07 -6.15
CA ASP A 51 2.15 -0.13 -6.17
C ASP A 51 1.21 -0.07 -7.38
N SER A 52 0.93 -1.20 -8.03
CA SER A 52 0.24 -1.20 -9.32
C SER A 52 -0.71 -2.40 -9.49
N ARG A 53 -1.97 -2.10 -9.80
CA ARG A 53 -2.94 -3.14 -10.20
C ARG A 53 -2.55 -3.84 -11.51
N GLY A 54 -1.93 -3.11 -12.42
CA GLY A 54 -1.48 -3.66 -13.71
C GLY A 54 -0.23 -4.53 -13.61
N ASN A 55 0.40 -4.58 -12.43
CA ASN A 55 1.51 -5.48 -12.12
C ASN A 55 1.09 -6.34 -10.92
N SER A 56 0.07 -7.15 -11.10
CA SER A 56 -0.49 -8.03 -10.08
C SER A 56 -1.12 -9.28 -10.71
N SER A 57 -1.29 -10.31 -9.93
CA SER A 57 -2.02 -11.54 -10.29
C SER A 57 -3.52 -11.44 -10.04
N VAL A 58 -4.04 -10.25 -9.68
CA VAL A 58 -5.47 -10.09 -9.37
C VAL A 58 -6.29 -10.06 -10.64
N ASP A 59 -7.24 -10.99 -10.77
CA ASP A 59 -8.25 -10.99 -11.81
C ASP A 59 -9.66 -10.94 -11.20
N GLY A 60 -10.54 -10.16 -11.80
CA GLY A 60 -11.94 -10.06 -11.37
C GLY A 60 -12.17 -9.69 -9.88
N GLY A 61 -11.15 -9.15 -9.18
CA GLY A 61 -11.21 -8.82 -7.75
C GLY A 61 -10.87 -9.99 -6.83
N GLU A 62 -10.23 -11.02 -7.36
CA GLU A 62 -9.73 -12.16 -6.59
C GLU A 62 -8.34 -12.61 -7.06
N ILE A 63 -7.69 -13.43 -6.25
CA ILE A 63 -6.57 -14.29 -6.60
C ILE A 63 -7.00 -15.71 -6.27
N THR A 64 -7.08 -16.57 -7.28
CA THR A 64 -7.17 -18.01 -7.09
C THR A 64 -5.76 -18.60 -7.06
N TYR A 65 -5.52 -19.58 -6.20
CA TYR A 65 -4.20 -20.18 -6.11
C TYR A 65 -4.21 -21.70 -6.08
N ASP A 66 -3.20 -22.29 -6.72
CA ASP A 66 -2.81 -23.67 -6.55
C ASP A 66 -1.62 -23.82 -5.62
N ASP A 67 -1.55 -24.97 -4.95
CA ASP A 67 -0.49 -25.33 -4.02
C ASP A 67 0.21 -26.61 -4.47
N SER A 68 1.41 -26.46 -5.01
CA SER A 68 2.32 -27.54 -5.39
C SER A 68 3.47 -27.71 -4.39
N THR A 69 3.29 -27.23 -3.14
CA THR A 69 4.28 -27.29 -2.07
C THR A 69 3.86 -28.25 -0.95
N ASN A 70 4.75 -28.47 0.02
CA ASN A 70 4.41 -29.08 1.31
C ASN A 70 4.48 -28.02 2.45
N LEU A 71 4.09 -26.77 2.14
CA LEU A 71 4.23 -25.62 3.04
C LEU A 71 2.86 -25.06 3.49
N ASP A 72 1.86 -25.93 3.72
CA ASP A 72 0.48 -25.56 4.09
C ASP A 72 0.40 -24.46 5.15
N ASP A 73 1.28 -24.53 6.15
CA ASP A 73 1.33 -23.53 7.23
C ASP A 73 1.76 -22.14 6.73
N ALA A 74 2.77 -22.07 5.86
CA ALA A 74 3.25 -20.82 5.29
C ALA A 74 2.22 -20.21 4.33
N LEU A 75 1.57 -21.04 3.50
CA LEU A 75 0.52 -20.59 2.59
C LEU A 75 -0.72 -20.12 3.35
N SER A 76 -1.15 -20.89 4.35
CA SER A 76 -2.27 -20.48 5.22
C SER A 76 -1.99 -19.14 5.91
N HIS A 77 -0.76 -18.94 6.37
CA HIS A 77 -0.32 -17.68 6.94
C HIS A 77 -0.37 -16.54 5.92
N ALA A 78 0.15 -16.75 4.71
CA ALA A 78 0.15 -15.75 3.64
C ALA A 78 -1.27 -15.31 3.25
N VAL A 79 -2.14 -16.26 2.97
CA VAL A 79 -3.56 -16.02 2.63
C VAL A 79 -4.26 -15.26 3.76
N LYS A 80 -4.11 -15.70 5.01
CA LYS A 80 -4.72 -15.03 6.16
C LYS A 80 -4.20 -13.61 6.35
N SER A 81 -2.91 -13.38 6.10
CA SER A 81 -2.25 -12.08 6.25
C SER A 81 -2.84 -11.02 5.29
N TRP A 82 -3.14 -11.40 4.07
CA TRP A 82 -3.68 -10.52 3.04
C TRP A 82 -5.20 -10.59 2.86
N SER A 83 -5.91 -11.36 3.66
CA SER A 83 -7.38 -11.37 3.68
C SER A 83 -7.92 -10.08 4.32
N LEU A 84 -7.72 -8.93 3.66
CA LEU A 84 -8.08 -7.60 4.13
C LEU A 84 -9.45 -7.11 3.63
N GLY A 85 -10.15 -7.93 2.86
CA GLY A 85 -11.57 -7.76 2.55
C GLY A 85 -11.89 -7.40 1.09
N THR A 86 -11.09 -6.57 0.40
CA THR A 86 -11.43 -6.14 -0.97
C THR A 86 -11.09 -7.23 -2.00
N ILE A 87 -9.87 -7.76 -1.96
CA ILE A 87 -9.46 -8.86 -2.83
C ILE A 87 -9.72 -10.18 -2.11
N LYS A 88 -10.43 -11.09 -2.77
CA LYS A 88 -10.62 -12.46 -2.29
C LYS A 88 -9.39 -13.29 -2.67
N ILE A 89 -8.86 -14.04 -1.69
CA ILE A 89 -7.76 -14.97 -1.94
C ILE A 89 -8.25 -16.35 -1.54
N ARG A 90 -8.34 -17.27 -2.51
CA ARG A 90 -8.91 -18.59 -2.30
C ARG A 90 -8.16 -19.66 -3.10
N LYS A 91 -8.20 -20.88 -2.61
CA LYS A 91 -7.70 -22.02 -3.37
C LYS A 91 -8.53 -22.20 -4.65
N ASP A 92 -7.86 -22.52 -5.75
CA ASP A 92 -8.54 -22.83 -7.01
C ASP A 92 -9.37 -24.12 -6.90
N ASP A 93 -10.38 -24.24 -7.76
CA ASP A 93 -11.27 -25.39 -7.82
C ASP A 93 -10.97 -26.12 -9.09
N ALA A 94 -10.25 -26.73 -9.55
CA ALA A 94 -9.93 -27.58 -10.72
C ALA A 94 -10.80 -27.35 -12.00
N THR A 95 -11.59 -26.27 -12.04
CA THR A 95 -12.45 -25.94 -13.20
C THR A 95 -11.86 -24.82 -14.06
N SER A 96 -10.85 -24.12 -13.57
CA SER A 96 -10.14 -23.00 -14.21
C SER A 96 -8.62 -23.13 -14.01
N TYR A 97 -7.88 -22.22 -14.61
CA TYR A 97 -6.47 -22.05 -14.29
C TYR A 97 -6.35 -21.10 -13.11
N ALA A 98 -5.55 -21.45 -12.12
CA ALA A 98 -5.24 -20.56 -11.01
C ALA A 98 -4.51 -19.30 -11.49
N ASP A 99 -4.75 -18.17 -10.84
CA ASP A 99 -4.02 -16.93 -11.09
C ASP A 99 -2.56 -17.06 -10.62
N VAL A 100 -2.35 -17.81 -9.54
CA VAL A 100 -1.04 -18.03 -8.92
C VAL A 100 -0.83 -19.51 -8.58
N GLU A 101 0.34 -20.05 -8.87
CA GLU A 101 0.79 -21.35 -8.37
C GLU A 101 1.92 -21.18 -7.36
N PHE A 102 1.75 -21.70 -6.14
CA PHE A 102 2.85 -21.79 -5.17
C PHE A 102 3.71 -23.02 -5.43
N LYS A 103 4.99 -22.78 -5.60
CA LYS A 103 6.02 -23.82 -5.82
C LYS A 103 7.17 -23.67 -4.83
N ASP A 104 7.80 -24.76 -4.49
CA ASP A 104 9.07 -24.71 -3.78
C ASP A 104 10.23 -25.13 -4.66
N THR A 105 11.43 -24.75 -4.23
CA THR A 105 12.69 -25.16 -4.82
C THR A 105 13.74 -25.30 -3.70
N ASN A 106 14.84 -25.95 -4.00
CA ASN A 106 15.96 -26.12 -3.06
C ASN A 106 17.28 -25.83 -3.79
N ARG A 107 17.44 -24.59 -4.29
CA ARG A 107 18.56 -24.21 -5.16
C ARG A 107 19.50 -23.24 -4.45
N THR A 108 20.81 -23.43 -4.73
CA THR A 108 21.90 -22.59 -4.21
C THR A 108 22.78 -22.01 -5.32
N ASP A 109 22.36 -22.13 -6.57
CA ASP A 109 23.10 -21.72 -7.77
C ASP A 109 22.47 -20.48 -8.42
N GLY A 110 23.26 -19.77 -9.22
CA GLY A 110 22.80 -18.59 -9.97
C GLY A 110 22.12 -17.55 -9.08
N GLN A 111 20.98 -17.04 -9.54
CA GLN A 111 20.17 -16.08 -8.79
C GLN A 111 19.61 -16.64 -7.48
N TRP A 112 19.41 -17.98 -7.42
CA TRP A 112 18.81 -18.64 -6.26
C TRP A 112 19.70 -18.68 -5.02
N ARG A 113 20.99 -18.37 -5.15
CA ARG A 113 21.93 -18.36 -4.02
C ARG A 113 21.46 -17.48 -2.88
N ASP A 114 20.91 -16.30 -3.22
CA ASP A 114 20.56 -15.27 -2.25
C ASP A 114 19.04 -15.01 -2.20
N LEU A 115 18.24 -15.69 -3.06
CA LEU A 115 16.79 -15.55 -3.07
C LEU A 115 16.13 -16.48 -2.06
N TYR A 116 15.27 -15.92 -1.22
CA TYR A 116 14.39 -16.64 -0.31
C TYR A 116 13.07 -16.99 -0.98
N GLY A 117 12.52 -16.09 -1.77
CA GLY A 117 11.34 -16.28 -2.60
C GLY A 117 11.42 -15.44 -3.87
N TYR A 118 10.47 -15.66 -4.76
CA TYR A 118 10.37 -14.91 -6.00
C TYR A 118 8.96 -15.06 -6.60
N TRP A 119 8.27 -13.95 -6.80
CA TRP A 119 7.05 -13.92 -7.60
C TRP A 119 7.43 -13.70 -9.07
N GLU A 120 7.09 -14.66 -9.90
CA GLU A 120 7.31 -14.67 -11.35
C GLU A 120 5.99 -14.33 -12.04
N HIS A 121 5.94 -13.15 -12.64
CA HIS A 121 4.80 -12.68 -13.42
C HIS A 121 5.04 -12.90 -14.90
N GLY A 122 4.07 -13.49 -15.60
CA GLY A 122 4.22 -13.82 -17.01
C GLY A 122 2.89 -14.14 -17.69
N PRO A 123 2.93 -14.62 -18.93
CA PRO A 123 1.73 -15.07 -19.60
C PRO A 123 1.22 -16.38 -18.98
N GLY A 124 -0.05 -16.39 -18.59
CA GLY A 124 -0.70 -17.53 -17.94
C GLY A 124 -0.71 -17.44 -16.42
N THR A 125 -0.62 -18.57 -15.74
CA THR A 125 -0.56 -18.62 -14.28
C THR A 125 0.77 -18.06 -13.77
N ASP A 126 0.71 -17.09 -12.87
CA ASP A 126 1.89 -16.57 -12.19
C ASP A 126 2.44 -17.59 -11.19
N VAL A 127 3.72 -17.51 -10.85
CA VAL A 127 4.33 -18.46 -9.92
C VAL A 127 4.96 -17.74 -8.73
N ILE A 128 4.64 -18.21 -7.52
CA ILE A 128 5.36 -17.86 -6.30
C ILE A 128 6.30 -18.99 -5.94
N TRP A 129 7.58 -18.72 -6.06
CA TRP A 129 8.65 -19.63 -5.67
C TRP A 129 9.09 -19.41 -4.23
N LEU A 130 9.27 -20.49 -3.46
CA LEU A 130 9.84 -20.50 -2.11
C LEU A 130 11.11 -21.34 -2.10
N ASN A 131 12.26 -20.73 -1.81
CA ASN A 131 13.55 -21.44 -1.86
C ASN A 131 13.91 -22.05 -0.49
N LEU A 132 13.68 -23.33 -0.34
CA LEU A 132 13.90 -24.06 0.90
C LEU A 132 15.37 -24.15 1.30
N ALA A 133 16.32 -23.96 0.38
CA ALA A 133 17.74 -23.89 0.69
C ALA A 133 18.05 -22.71 1.64
N ASN A 134 17.30 -21.61 1.52
CA ASN A 134 17.47 -20.39 2.32
C ASN A 134 16.42 -20.26 3.43
N LEU A 135 15.24 -20.89 3.27
CA LEU A 135 14.12 -20.84 4.20
C LEU A 135 14.20 -21.95 5.26
N THR A 136 15.08 -21.79 6.24
CA THR A 136 15.38 -22.84 7.23
C THR A 136 14.43 -22.85 8.43
N THR A 137 13.66 -21.77 8.66
CA THR A 137 12.74 -21.67 9.79
C THR A 137 11.29 -21.52 9.35
N THR A 138 10.35 -21.96 10.18
CA THR A 138 8.91 -21.76 9.95
C THR A 138 8.55 -20.29 9.79
N GLU A 139 9.16 -19.43 10.60
CA GLU A 139 8.92 -17.99 10.53
C GLU A 139 9.39 -17.39 9.20
N ALA A 140 10.60 -17.76 8.73
CA ALA A 140 11.12 -17.31 7.44
C ALA A 140 10.21 -17.77 6.29
N LYS A 141 9.71 -19.01 6.31
CA LYS A 141 8.77 -19.55 5.32
C LYS A 141 7.47 -18.74 5.31
N ARG A 142 6.87 -18.48 6.48
CA ARG A 142 5.65 -17.68 6.63
C ARG A 142 5.80 -16.26 6.09
N LYS A 143 6.87 -15.56 6.52
CA LYS A 143 7.16 -14.19 6.09
C LYS A 143 7.34 -14.12 4.58
N THR A 144 8.16 -15.00 4.02
CA THR A 144 8.45 -15.00 2.59
C THR A 144 7.21 -15.34 1.77
N ALA A 145 6.45 -16.36 2.13
CA ALA A 145 5.21 -16.68 1.42
C ALA A 145 4.21 -15.49 1.43
N ALA A 146 4.08 -14.79 2.56
CA ALA A 146 3.23 -13.61 2.66
C ALA A 146 3.81 -12.42 1.87
N HIS A 147 5.13 -12.25 1.84
CA HIS A 147 5.80 -11.21 1.06
C HIS A 147 5.59 -11.41 -0.45
N GLU A 148 5.83 -12.62 -0.95
CA GLU A 148 5.64 -12.93 -2.38
C GLU A 148 4.16 -12.79 -2.80
N LEU A 149 3.21 -13.18 -1.93
CA LEU A 149 1.80 -12.92 -2.19
C LEU A 149 1.48 -11.41 -2.19
N GLY A 150 2.25 -10.59 -1.46
CA GLY A 150 2.20 -9.14 -1.56
C GLY A 150 2.59 -8.63 -2.95
N HIS A 151 3.62 -9.22 -3.57
CA HIS A 151 3.97 -8.92 -4.96
C HIS A 151 2.86 -9.33 -5.93
N ALA A 152 2.26 -10.50 -5.75
CA ALA A 152 1.10 -10.95 -6.52
C ALA A 152 -0.12 -10.01 -6.36
N LEU A 153 -0.22 -9.29 -5.24
CA LEU A 153 -1.20 -8.22 -5.02
C LEU A 153 -0.78 -6.86 -5.60
N GLY A 154 0.37 -6.77 -6.28
CA GLY A 154 0.84 -5.55 -6.94
C GLY A 154 1.72 -4.63 -6.09
N PHE A 155 2.18 -5.09 -4.90
CA PHE A 155 3.05 -4.28 -4.05
C PHE A 155 4.52 -4.42 -4.44
N CYS A 156 5.21 -3.29 -4.47
CA CYS A 156 6.66 -3.21 -4.63
C CYS A 156 7.38 -3.33 -3.28
N HIS A 157 8.70 -3.54 -3.32
CA HIS A 157 9.53 -3.43 -2.13
C HIS A 157 9.46 -2.04 -1.48
N LYS A 158 9.56 -2.00 -0.14
CA LYS A 158 9.59 -0.78 0.66
C LYS A 158 10.93 -0.67 1.40
N ASP A 159 11.42 0.57 1.57
CA ASP A 159 12.67 0.80 2.28
C ASP A 159 12.52 0.48 3.78
N PRO A 160 13.24 -0.54 4.30
CA PRO A 160 13.13 -0.91 5.70
C PRO A 160 13.70 0.14 6.66
N SER A 161 14.54 1.05 6.19
CA SER A 161 15.05 2.16 7.00
C SER A 161 13.99 3.24 7.26
N GLU A 162 12.98 3.32 6.39
CA GLU A 162 11.88 4.28 6.51
C GLU A 162 10.59 3.63 7.01
N TYR A 163 10.37 2.35 6.69
CA TYR A 163 9.10 1.67 6.91
C TYR A 163 9.29 0.27 7.49
N ALA A 164 8.73 0.02 8.67
CA ALA A 164 8.53 -1.36 9.12
C ALA A 164 7.36 -1.95 8.32
N THR A 165 7.65 -2.80 7.33
CA THR A 165 6.65 -3.41 6.43
C THR A 165 6.93 -4.89 6.19
N LEU A 166 5.91 -5.63 5.75
CA LEU A 166 6.08 -6.96 5.21
C LEU A 166 6.83 -6.92 3.87
N MET A 167 6.70 -5.83 3.12
CA MET A 167 7.31 -5.65 1.80
C MET A 167 8.77 -5.15 1.83
N ALA A 168 9.49 -5.34 2.94
CA ALA A 168 10.95 -5.16 2.99
C ALA A 168 11.65 -6.24 2.15
N PRO A 169 12.74 -5.92 1.41
CA PRO A 169 13.33 -6.87 0.44
C PRO A 169 14.16 -8.00 1.08
N HIS A 170 14.44 -7.92 2.38
CA HIS A 170 15.24 -8.95 3.07
C HIS A 170 14.42 -9.58 4.19
N THR A 171 14.41 -10.91 4.26
CA THR A 171 13.61 -11.66 5.23
C THR A 171 13.87 -11.25 6.69
N GLY A 172 15.10 -10.81 7.01
CA GLY A 172 15.45 -10.29 8.34
C GLY A 172 14.74 -8.99 8.70
N ASP A 173 14.43 -8.16 7.71
CA ASP A 173 13.81 -6.85 7.87
C ASP A 173 12.28 -6.89 7.72
N MET A 174 11.74 -7.99 7.19
CA MET A 174 10.31 -8.19 7.00
C MET A 174 9.56 -8.26 8.33
N ALA A 175 8.44 -7.57 8.42
CA ALA A 175 7.43 -7.87 9.43
C ALA A 175 6.84 -9.27 9.20
N SER A 176 6.30 -9.91 10.25
CA SER A 176 5.69 -11.24 10.12
C SER A 176 4.33 -11.25 9.45
N ALA A 177 3.69 -10.08 9.32
CA ALA A 177 2.40 -9.87 8.67
C ALA A 177 2.29 -8.41 8.20
N PRO A 178 1.31 -8.07 7.33
CA PRO A 178 1.08 -6.71 6.88
C PRO A 178 0.91 -5.73 8.05
N THR A 179 1.78 -4.73 8.11
CA THR A 179 1.76 -3.66 9.10
C THR A 179 0.67 -2.63 8.79
N ALA A 180 0.52 -1.61 9.62
CA ALA A 180 -0.39 -0.50 9.32
C ALA A 180 -0.04 0.21 8.00
N LYS A 181 1.25 0.26 7.63
CA LYS A 181 1.70 0.83 6.34
C LYS A 181 1.29 -0.04 5.16
N ASP A 182 1.51 -1.34 5.23
CA ASP A 182 1.09 -2.28 4.19
C ASP A 182 -0.43 -2.25 4.00
N LYS A 183 -1.21 -2.23 5.08
CA LYS A 183 -2.67 -2.12 5.04
C LYS A 183 -3.14 -0.79 4.45
N LYS A 184 -2.42 0.31 4.72
CA LYS A 184 -2.72 1.60 4.09
C LYS A 184 -2.47 1.55 2.59
N ASN A 185 -1.34 1.00 2.15
CA ASN A 185 -1.05 0.79 0.74
C ASN A 185 -2.12 -0.10 0.07
N TYR A 186 -2.53 -1.18 0.76
CA TYR A 186 -3.62 -2.04 0.29
C TYR A 186 -4.92 -1.27 0.08
N THR A 187 -5.33 -0.44 1.05
CA THR A 187 -6.53 0.39 0.93
C THR A 187 -6.43 1.41 -0.21
N LEU A 188 -5.25 1.99 -0.44
CA LEU A 188 -5.04 2.93 -1.55
C LEU A 188 -5.08 2.24 -2.92
N LEU A 189 -4.59 1.00 -2.98
CA LEU A 189 -4.55 0.25 -4.23
C LEU A 189 -5.89 -0.42 -4.54
N TRP A 190 -6.55 -1.01 -3.55
CA TRP A 190 -7.70 -1.91 -3.74
C TRP A 190 -8.99 -1.45 -3.04
N GLY A 191 -8.92 -0.52 -2.08
CA GLY A 191 -10.05 -0.04 -1.27
C GLY A 191 -11.02 0.92 -1.94
#